data_53243639dcaafd7f8d48656d2ff619fd
#
_entry.id   53243639dcaafd7f8d48656d2ff619fd
#
_cell.length_a   1.000
_cell.length_b   1.000
_cell.length_c   1.000
_cell.angle_alpha   90.00
_cell.angle_beta   90.00
_cell.angle_gamma   90.00
#
_symmetry.space_group_name_H-M   'P 1'
#
loop_
_entity.id
_entity.type
_entity.pdbx_description
1 polymer ?
#
loop_
_entity_poly.entity_id
_entity_poly.type
_entity_poly.pdbx_seq_one_letter_code
_entity_poly.pdbx_strand_id
1 'polypeptide(L)'
;MGSTIFIADGNLTCEVQSIHDDHIIVTCLNNWKLQEKSIMNLPGAIIDLPVLTEQDESDLKDFGIANNVDIVAASFVRKASDVEYIRDKLGPKGANIKIFSKI
;
A
#
# COMPACT_ATOMS: atom_id res chain seq x y z
N MET A 1 -21.50 -0.67 -3.72
CA MET A 1 -22.02 -1.34 -4.93
C MET A 1 -21.78 -0.44 -6.13
N GLY A 2 -21.53 -0.99 -7.30
CA GLY A 2 -21.20 -0.23 -8.50
C GLY A 2 -19.79 0.37 -8.55
N SER A 3 -19.00 0.23 -7.49
CA SER A 3 -17.62 0.72 -7.45
C SER A 3 -16.75 -0.11 -8.37
N THR A 4 -15.75 0.54 -8.95
CA THR A 4 -14.76 -0.10 -9.84
C THR A 4 -13.54 -0.56 -9.05
N ILE A 5 -13.05 -1.74 -9.38
CA ILE A 5 -11.80 -2.28 -8.87
C ILE A 5 -10.86 -2.51 -10.03
N PHE A 6 -9.62 -2.01 -9.93
CA PHE A 6 -8.57 -2.27 -10.91
C PHE A 6 -7.56 -3.25 -10.35
N ILE A 7 -7.20 -4.26 -11.13
CA ILE A 7 -6.21 -5.26 -10.76
C ILE A 7 -5.13 -5.28 -11.84
N ALA A 8 -3.89 -5.54 -11.44
CA ALA A 8 -2.72 -5.58 -12.32
C ALA A 8 -2.57 -4.29 -13.17
N ASP A 9 -2.53 -3.14 -12.49
CA ASP A 9 -2.37 -1.83 -13.11
C ASP A 9 -3.47 -1.47 -14.13
N GLY A 10 -4.70 -1.94 -13.86
CA GLY A 10 -5.84 -1.68 -14.72
C GLY A 10 -6.03 -2.66 -15.88
N ASN A 11 -5.17 -3.68 -15.98
CA ASN A 11 -5.34 -4.72 -17.00
C ASN A 11 -6.60 -5.55 -16.79
N LEU A 12 -7.04 -5.69 -15.55
CA LEU A 12 -8.33 -6.27 -15.21
C LEU A 12 -9.19 -5.21 -14.51
N THR A 13 -10.36 -4.96 -15.05
CA THR A 13 -11.36 -4.07 -14.46
C THR A 13 -12.54 -4.87 -13.97
N CYS A 14 -12.93 -4.66 -12.73
CA CYS A 14 -14.10 -5.31 -12.12
C CYS A 14 -15.08 -4.27 -11.57
N GLU A 15 -16.32 -4.64 -11.50
CA GLU A 15 -17.37 -3.84 -10.88
C GLU A 15 -17.99 -4.60 -9.71
N VAL A 16 -18.15 -3.95 -8.57
CA VAL A 16 -18.74 -4.57 -7.37
C VAL A 16 -20.24 -4.78 -7.59
N GLN A 17 -20.68 -6.03 -7.53
CA GLN A 17 -22.09 -6.41 -7.69
C GLN A 17 -22.79 -6.54 -6.35
N SER A 18 -22.14 -7.15 -5.36
CA SER A 18 -22.71 -7.31 -4.03
C SER A 18 -21.63 -7.34 -2.95
N ILE A 19 -22.00 -6.92 -1.75
CA ILE A 19 -21.14 -6.87 -0.58
C ILE A 19 -21.74 -7.77 0.50
N HIS A 20 -20.93 -8.67 1.04
CA HIS A 20 -21.28 -9.60 2.10
C HIS A 20 -20.37 -9.39 3.31
N ASP A 21 -20.62 -10.07 4.42
CA ASP A 21 -19.88 -9.87 5.66
C ASP A 21 -18.40 -10.24 5.54
N ASP A 22 -18.08 -11.27 4.75
CA ASP A 22 -16.72 -11.84 4.62
C ASP A 22 -16.16 -11.79 3.20
N HIS A 23 -16.93 -11.35 2.22
CA HIS A 23 -16.52 -11.28 0.82
C HIS A 23 -17.34 -10.27 0.02
N ILE A 24 -16.86 -9.96 -1.17
CA ILE A 24 -17.62 -9.22 -2.18
C ILE A 24 -17.67 -10.03 -3.47
N ILE A 25 -18.73 -9.84 -4.22
CA ILE A 25 -18.87 -10.43 -5.56
C ILE A 25 -18.71 -9.32 -6.59
N VAL A 26 -17.86 -9.56 -7.57
CA VAL A 26 -17.56 -8.60 -8.63
C VAL A 26 -17.81 -9.23 -10.00
N THR A 27 -18.12 -8.39 -10.96
CA THR A 27 -18.18 -8.76 -12.38
C THR A 27 -16.90 -8.31 -13.06
N CYS A 28 -16.21 -9.22 -13.72
CA CYS A 28 -15.07 -8.87 -14.58
C CYS A 28 -15.58 -8.22 -15.87
N LEU A 29 -15.13 -7.00 -16.12
CA LEU A 29 -15.55 -6.25 -17.32
C LEU A 29 -14.72 -6.55 -18.55
N ASN A 30 -13.57 -7.20 -18.37
CA ASN A 30 -12.69 -7.64 -19.46
C ASN A 30 -11.99 -8.95 -19.08
N ASN A 31 -11.26 -9.52 -20.04
CA ASN A 31 -10.51 -10.75 -19.86
C ASN A 31 -9.07 -10.44 -19.41
N TRP A 32 -8.60 -11.16 -18.41
CA TRP A 32 -7.22 -11.08 -17.94
C TRP A 32 -6.84 -12.37 -17.21
N LYS A 33 -5.60 -12.79 -17.35
CA LYS A 33 -5.06 -13.92 -16.58
C LYS A 33 -4.57 -13.42 -15.22
N LEU A 34 -5.39 -13.60 -14.19
CA LEU A 34 -5.06 -13.17 -12.83
C LEU A 34 -3.91 -14.02 -12.28
N GLN A 35 -2.88 -13.38 -11.80
CA GLN A 35 -1.72 -14.00 -11.17
C GLN A 35 -1.70 -13.73 -9.66
N GLU A 36 -0.95 -14.55 -8.94
CA GLU A 36 -0.73 -14.33 -7.51
C GLU A 36 -0.09 -12.96 -7.25
N LYS A 37 -0.43 -12.37 -6.11
CA LYS A 37 0.14 -11.10 -5.63
C LYS A 37 -0.08 -9.93 -6.59
N SER A 38 -1.09 -10.03 -7.46
CA SER A 38 -1.47 -8.88 -8.31
C SER A 38 -1.91 -7.71 -7.44
N ILE A 39 -1.46 -6.51 -7.80
CA ILE A 39 -1.82 -5.28 -7.08
C ILE A 39 -3.27 -4.91 -7.42
N MET A 40 -4.02 -4.51 -6.38
CA MET A 40 -5.40 -4.09 -6.50
C MET A 40 -5.52 -2.60 -6.14
N ASN A 41 -6.18 -1.84 -6.96
CA ASN A 41 -6.52 -0.44 -6.70
C ASN A 41 -8.02 -0.30 -6.48
N LEU A 42 -8.40 0.39 -5.42
CA LEU A 42 -9.79 0.60 -4.99
C LEU A 42 -10.12 2.09 -5.01
N PRO A 43 -10.36 2.70 -6.19
CA PRO A 43 -10.60 4.14 -6.29
C PRO A 43 -11.80 4.57 -5.44
N GLY A 44 -11.63 5.64 -4.67
CA GLY A 44 -12.66 6.19 -3.81
C GLY A 44 -12.94 5.42 -2.52
N ALA A 45 -12.32 4.25 -2.33
CA ALA A 45 -12.45 3.51 -1.09
C ALA A 45 -11.51 4.06 -0.01
N ILE A 46 -12.00 4.04 1.24
CA ILE A 46 -11.16 4.36 2.40
C ILE A 46 -10.44 3.07 2.80
N ILE A 47 -9.11 3.10 2.74
CA ILE A 47 -8.28 1.95 3.09
C ILE A 47 -7.78 2.14 4.52
N ASP A 48 -8.23 1.28 5.42
CA ASP A 48 -7.84 1.28 6.83
C ASP A 48 -6.78 0.21 7.10
N LEU A 49 -5.68 0.31 6.38
CA LEU A 49 -4.50 -0.53 6.59
C LEU A 49 -3.40 0.29 7.24
N PRO A 50 -2.56 -0.32 8.10
CA PRO A 50 -1.44 0.39 8.69
C PRO A 50 -0.44 0.81 7.61
N VAL A 51 0.21 1.96 7.82
CA VAL A 51 1.26 2.47 6.92
C VAL A 51 2.45 1.52 6.90
N LEU A 52 2.81 1.01 8.07
CA LEU A 52 3.89 0.04 8.26
C LEU A 52 3.35 -1.18 8.99
N THR A 53 3.73 -2.37 8.53
CA THR A 53 3.53 -3.60 9.28
C THR A 53 4.63 -3.74 10.34
N GLU A 54 4.50 -4.70 11.24
CA GLU A 54 5.57 -5.01 12.20
C GLU A 54 6.86 -5.41 11.50
N GLN A 55 6.76 -6.14 10.39
CA GLN A 55 7.91 -6.50 9.57
C GLN A 55 8.56 -5.26 8.96
N ASP A 56 7.78 -4.32 8.45
CA ASP A 56 8.31 -3.07 7.88
C ASP A 56 9.06 -2.26 8.95
N GLU A 57 8.52 -2.19 10.17
CA GLU A 57 9.19 -1.49 11.27
C GLU A 57 10.51 -2.15 11.64
N SER A 58 10.54 -3.48 11.67
CA SER A 58 11.77 -4.25 11.90
C SER A 58 12.78 -4.00 10.79
N ASP A 59 12.35 -4.03 9.53
CA ASP A 59 13.23 -3.77 8.38
C ASP A 59 13.83 -2.35 8.42
N LEU A 60 13.05 -1.36 8.83
CA LEU A 60 13.55 0.01 8.97
C LEU A 60 14.62 0.13 10.07
N LYS A 61 14.40 -0.53 11.21
CA LYS A 61 15.29 -0.44 12.37
C LYS A 61 16.49 -1.36 12.24
N ASP A 62 16.25 -2.64 11.99
CA ASP A 62 17.29 -3.68 12.07
C ASP A 62 18.14 -3.74 10.81
N PHE A 63 17.63 -3.28 9.69
CA PHE A 63 18.36 -3.19 8.43
C PHE A 63 18.62 -1.74 8.02
N GLY A 64 17.59 -0.92 7.88
CA GLY A 64 17.72 0.44 7.34
C GLY A 64 18.63 1.33 8.18
N ILE A 65 18.30 1.54 9.44
CA ILE A 65 19.08 2.38 10.37
C ILE A 65 20.44 1.74 10.63
N ALA A 66 20.46 0.43 10.90
CA ALA A 66 21.68 -0.30 11.22
C ALA A 66 22.71 -0.25 10.09
N ASN A 67 22.29 -0.19 8.84
CA ASN A 67 23.17 -0.13 7.67
C ASN A 67 23.33 1.28 7.07
N ASN A 68 22.82 2.31 7.73
CA ASN A 68 22.92 3.71 7.29
C ASN A 68 22.42 3.89 5.85
N VAL A 69 21.26 3.37 5.51
CA VAL A 69 20.69 3.58 4.19
C VAL A 69 20.41 5.08 3.96
N ASP A 70 20.56 5.54 2.74
CA ASP A 70 20.38 6.95 2.39
C ASP A 70 18.92 7.31 2.19
N ILE A 71 18.14 6.39 1.64
CA ILE A 71 16.77 6.64 1.21
C ILE A 71 15.89 5.45 1.57
N VAL A 72 14.68 5.73 2.03
CA VAL A 72 13.59 4.76 2.19
C VAL A 72 12.48 5.12 1.20
N ALA A 73 12.12 4.18 0.34
CA ALA A 73 11.01 4.34 -0.57
C ALA A 73 9.74 3.75 0.06
N ALA A 74 8.83 4.63 0.47
CA ALA A 74 7.59 4.24 1.11
C ALA A 74 6.49 4.02 0.07
N SER A 75 5.98 2.79 -0.03
CA SER A 75 4.89 2.44 -0.94
C SER A 75 3.53 2.84 -0.37
N PHE A 76 2.61 3.20 -1.25
CA PHE A 76 1.22 3.52 -0.92
C PHE A 76 1.06 4.64 0.11
N VAL A 77 1.85 5.68 0.02
CA VAL A 77 1.68 6.88 0.83
C VAL A 77 0.39 7.59 0.38
N ARG A 78 -0.50 7.86 1.34
CA ARG A 78 -1.83 8.41 1.08
C ARG A 78 -2.00 9.83 1.59
N LYS A 79 -1.27 10.20 2.64
CA LYS A 79 -1.39 11.50 3.31
C LYS A 79 -0.10 11.86 4.05
N ALA A 80 0.01 13.13 4.42
CA ALA A 80 1.18 13.66 5.12
C ALA A 80 1.49 12.91 6.43
N SER A 81 0.46 12.55 7.19
CA SER A 81 0.65 11.82 8.45
C SER A 81 1.27 10.44 8.28
N ASP A 82 1.16 9.84 7.10
CA ASP A 82 1.85 8.57 6.79
C ASP A 82 3.37 8.78 6.76
N VAL A 83 3.81 9.87 6.15
CA VAL A 83 5.24 10.24 6.10
C VAL A 83 5.75 10.58 7.51
N GLU A 84 4.98 11.32 8.27
CA GLU A 84 5.32 11.67 9.66
C GLU A 84 5.46 10.43 10.53
N TYR A 85 4.57 9.46 10.36
CA TYR A 85 4.63 8.18 11.06
C TYR A 85 5.92 7.41 10.75
N ILE A 86 6.31 7.33 9.46
CA ILE A 86 7.56 6.70 9.04
C ILE A 86 8.76 7.46 9.62
N ARG A 87 8.73 8.77 9.59
CA ARG A 87 9.78 9.62 10.16
C ARG A 87 9.94 9.38 11.65
N ASP A 88 8.84 9.25 12.37
CA ASP A 88 8.83 8.96 13.80
C ASP A 88 9.46 7.59 14.10
N LYS A 89 9.14 6.58 13.29
CA LYS A 89 9.72 5.23 13.43
C LYS A 89 11.21 5.19 13.11
N LEU A 90 11.68 6.00 12.18
CA LEU A 90 13.12 6.15 11.93
C LEU A 90 13.85 6.80 13.11
N GLY A 91 13.18 7.70 13.82
CA GLY A 91 13.70 8.34 15.02
C GLY A 91 14.97 9.18 14.79
N PRO A 92 15.67 9.57 15.87
CA PRO A 92 16.86 10.44 15.78
C PRO A 92 18.01 9.82 14.99
N LYS A 93 18.20 8.51 15.07
CA LYS A 93 19.27 7.79 14.35
C LYS A 93 19.03 7.75 12.84
N GLY A 94 17.78 7.83 12.42
CA GLY A 94 17.37 7.87 11.01
C GLY A 94 17.02 9.28 10.51
N ALA A 95 17.36 10.34 11.23
CA ALA A 95 16.99 11.72 10.90
C ALA A 95 17.50 12.17 9.52
N ASN A 96 18.64 11.64 9.07
CA ASN A 96 19.24 11.98 7.78
C ASN A 96 18.73 11.11 6.62
N ILE A 97 17.96 10.08 6.91
CA ILE A 97 17.39 9.21 5.88
C ILE A 97 16.26 9.95 5.17
N LYS A 98 16.33 10.01 3.86
CA LYS A 98 15.27 10.62 3.03
C LYS A 98 14.14 9.64 2.81
N ILE A 99 12.92 10.14 2.78
CA ILE A 99 11.73 9.33 2.49
C ILE A 99 11.20 9.72 1.13
N PHE A 100 11.13 8.74 0.22
CA PHE A 100 10.50 8.89 -1.08
C PHE A 100 9.09 8.34 -1.00
N SER A 101 8.10 9.21 -1.15
CA SER A 101 6.70 8.81 -1.13
C SER A 101 6.28 8.29 -2.50
N LYS A 102 5.87 7.04 -2.56
CA LYS A 102 5.28 6.43 -3.75
C LYS A 102 3.77 6.59 -3.69
N ILE A 103 3.25 7.30 -4.64
CA ILE A 103 1.83 7.63 -4.74
C ILE A 103 1.17 6.85 -5.86
#